data_cb14cf0f8db4c61a689f63c54db63831
#
_entry.id   cb14cf0f8db4c61a689f63c54db63831
#
_cell.length_a   1.000
_cell.length_b   1.000
_cell.length_c   1.000
_cell.angle_alpha   90.00
_cell.angle_beta   90.00
_cell.angle_gamma   90.00
#
_symmetry.space_group_name_H-M   'P 1'
#
loop_
_entity.id
_entity.type
_entity.pdbx_description
1 polymer ?
#
loop_
_entity_poly.entity_id
_entity_poly.type
_entity_poly.pdbx_seq_one_letter_code
_entity_poly.pdbx_strand_id
1 'polypeptide(L)'
;HSSTSRGLGDVYKRQVRDLDKPFLMPIEDIFSIQGRGTVVTGRIERGMVSVNDEMEIVGIKDTEKTTCTGVEMFRKLLDEGRAGENVGVLLRGTKREEVERGQVLSKPGSITPHTKFEAQVYVLNKEEGGRHTPFFKGYRPQFYVRTTDVTGEVILPDGVEMVMPGDDVAINVELISPIAMEEGMRFAIREGGRTVGSGVVSKIVQ
;
A
#
# COMPACT_ATOMS: atom_id res chain seq x y z
N HIS A 1 -12.14 -35.98 -9.21
CA HIS A 1 -11.60 -35.22 -10.38
C HIS A 1 -12.33 -33.89 -10.65
N SER A 2 -13.09 -33.30 -9.70
CA SER A 2 -13.81 -32.04 -9.92
C SER A 2 -13.21 -30.82 -9.21
N SER A 3 -12.11 -31.00 -8.47
CA SER A 3 -11.54 -29.89 -7.65
C SER A 3 -10.60 -28.97 -8.42
N THR A 4 -10.02 -29.36 -9.55
CA THR A 4 -9.08 -28.58 -10.31
C THR A 4 -9.72 -27.52 -11.22
N SER A 5 -10.93 -27.72 -11.67
CA SER A 5 -11.61 -26.77 -12.56
C SER A 5 -12.20 -25.57 -11.84
N ARG A 6 -12.56 -25.72 -10.55
CA ARG A 6 -13.07 -24.60 -9.76
C ARG A 6 -11.99 -23.56 -9.39
N GLY A 7 -10.77 -24.02 -9.14
CA GLY A 7 -9.65 -23.12 -8.81
C GLY A 7 -9.24 -22.19 -9.95
N LEU A 8 -9.22 -22.70 -11.18
CA LEU A 8 -8.86 -21.90 -12.36
C LEU A 8 -9.93 -20.87 -12.71
N GLY A 9 -11.20 -21.21 -12.56
CA GLY A 9 -12.30 -20.27 -12.77
C GLY A 9 -12.33 -19.12 -11.77
N ASP A 10 -11.99 -19.39 -10.50
CA ASP A 10 -11.94 -18.37 -9.45
C ASP A 10 -10.74 -17.41 -9.65
N VAL A 11 -9.58 -17.92 -10.05
CA VAL A 11 -8.41 -17.09 -10.37
C VAL A 11 -8.69 -16.20 -11.57
N TYR A 12 -9.30 -16.73 -12.61
CA TYR A 12 -9.67 -15.96 -13.80
C TYR A 12 -10.68 -14.85 -13.47
N LYS A 13 -11.71 -15.14 -12.68
CA LYS A 13 -12.72 -14.17 -12.25
C LYS A 13 -12.09 -13.04 -11.39
N ARG A 14 -11.13 -13.38 -10.52
CA ARG A 14 -10.41 -12.38 -9.73
C ARG A 14 -9.59 -11.46 -10.62
N GLN A 15 -8.86 -12.01 -11.60
CA GLN A 15 -8.06 -11.22 -12.54
C GLN A 15 -8.92 -10.25 -13.35
N VAL A 16 -10.07 -10.70 -13.86
CA VAL A 16 -11.00 -9.83 -14.61
C VAL A 16 -11.55 -8.72 -13.72
N ARG A 17 -11.91 -9.02 -12.46
CA ARG A 17 -12.39 -8.03 -11.50
C ARG A 17 -11.32 -7.01 -11.14
N ASP A 18 -10.08 -7.44 -10.98
CA ASP A 18 -8.97 -6.55 -10.64
C ASP A 18 -8.61 -5.62 -11.80
N LEU A 19 -8.79 -6.05 -13.04
CA LEU A 19 -8.59 -5.21 -14.22
C LEU A 19 -9.63 -4.09 -14.35
N ASP A 20 -10.86 -4.32 -13.89
CA ASP A 20 -11.95 -3.35 -13.96
C ASP A 20 -11.87 -2.28 -12.87
N LYS A 21 -11.05 -2.47 -11.86
CA LYS A 21 -10.86 -1.50 -10.79
C LYS A 21 -9.97 -0.33 -11.22
N PRO A 22 -10.08 0.83 -10.55
CA PRO A 22 -9.18 1.94 -10.82
C PRO A 22 -7.73 1.55 -10.60
N PHE A 23 -6.85 1.95 -11.52
CA PHE A 23 -5.42 1.64 -11.47
C PHE A 23 -4.79 2.06 -10.14
N LEU A 24 -3.99 1.17 -9.58
CA LEU A 24 -3.20 1.42 -8.37
C LEU A 24 -1.91 0.61 -8.43
N MET A 25 -0.78 1.29 -8.29
CA MET A 25 0.54 0.65 -8.25
C MET A 25 1.38 1.26 -7.13
N PRO A 26 1.69 0.49 -6.07
CA PRO A 26 2.65 0.95 -5.06
C PRO A 26 4.05 1.11 -5.67
N ILE A 27 4.70 2.22 -5.33
CA ILE A 27 6.05 2.52 -5.85
C ILE A 27 7.10 1.83 -4.99
N GLU A 28 7.92 0.99 -5.62
CA GLU A 28 9.02 0.27 -4.97
C GLU A 28 10.36 0.96 -5.18
N ASP A 29 10.77 1.15 -6.44
CA ASP A 29 12.03 1.76 -6.80
C ASP A 29 11.83 2.90 -7.80
N ILE A 30 12.79 3.82 -7.81
CA ILE A 30 12.74 5.01 -8.64
C ILE A 30 14.08 5.15 -9.34
N PHE A 31 14.03 5.35 -10.66
CA PHE A 31 15.21 5.51 -11.49
C PHE A 31 15.09 6.77 -12.33
N SER A 32 16.21 7.43 -12.56
CA SER A 32 16.31 8.51 -13.52
C SER A 32 17.05 7.98 -14.76
N ILE A 33 16.40 8.01 -15.90
CA ILE A 33 16.98 7.55 -17.17
C ILE A 33 17.26 8.76 -18.04
N GLN A 34 18.53 8.93 -18.41
CA GLN A 34 18.96 10.03 -19.26
C GLN A 34 18.20 10.00 -20.59
N GLY A 35 17.58 11.13 -20.94
CA GLY A 35 16.79 11.27 -22.17
C GLY A 35 15.36 10.76 -22.09
N ARG A 36 14.98 10.06 -21.01
CA ARG A 36 13.62 9.51 -20.85
C ARG A 36 12.86 10.04 -19.63
N GLY A 37 13.60 10.53 -18.61
CA GLY A 37 13.02 11.07 -17.39
C GLY A 37 12.97 10.08 -16.24
N THR A 38 11.93 10.16 -15.42
CA THR A 38 11.81 9.36 -14.21
C THR A 38 10.99 8.09 -14.47
N VAL A 39 11.50 6.97 -14.00
CA VAL A 39 10.82 5.66 -14.07
C VAL A 39 10.58 5.17 -12.66
N VAL A 40 9.36 4.79 -12.35
CA VAL A 40 9.00 4.16 -11.09
C VAL A 40 8.63 2.71 -11.34
N THR A 41 9.11 1.81 -10.49
CA THR A 41 8.83 0.39 -10.62
C THR A 41 7.96 -0.10 -9.48
N GLY A 42 7.18 -1.12 -9.75
CA GLY A 42 6.33 -1.76 -8.76
C GLY A 42 5.44 -2.82 -9.38
N ARG A 43 4.68 -3.46 -8.52
CA ARG A 43 3.67 -4.42 -8.96
C ARG A 43 2.32 -3.71 -8.99
N ILE A 44 1.63 -3.80 -10.11
CA ILE A 44 0.29 -3.24 -10.23
C ILE A 44 -0.65 -4.04 -9.33
N GLU A 45 -1.23 -3.37 -8.34
CA GLU A 45 -2.12 -3.99 -7.37
C GLU A 45 -3.50 -4.28 -7.98
N ARG A 46 -3.99 -3.36 -8.80
CA ARG A 46 -5.28 -3.47 -9.47
C ARG A 46 -5.37 -2.53 -10.67
N GLY A 47 -6.30 -2.81 -11.55
CA GLY A 47 -6.56 -2.00 -12.73
C GLY A 47 -5.50 -2.17 -13.80
N MET A 48 -5.43 -1.22 -14.70
CA MET A 48 -4.45 -1.19 -15.78
C MET A 48 -4.07 0.23 -16.10
N VAL A 49 -2.86 0.42 -16.61
CA VAL A 49 -2.33 1.69 -17.04
C VAL A 49 -1.88 1.59 -18.50
N SER A 50 -2.19 2.59 -19.29
CA SER A 50 -1.79 2.69 -20.70
C SER A 50 -1.00 3.95 -20.94
N VAL A 51 -0.20 3.95 -21.99
CA VAL A 51 0.53 5.14 -22.45
C VAL A 51 -0.48 6.29 -22.69
N ASN A 52 -0.12 7.46 -22.20
CA ASN A 52 -0.91 8.70 -22.21
C ASN A 52 -1.98 8.80 -21.12
N ASP A 53 -2.12 7.79 -20.26
CA ASP A 53 -3.04 7.89 -19.12
C ASP A 53 -2.55 8.93 -18.13
N GLU A 54 -3.48 9.74 -17.63
CA GLU A 54 -3.21 10.62 -16.49
C GLU A 54 -3.24 9.82 -15.20
N MET A 55 -2.32 10.16 -14.29
CA MET A 55 -2.19 9.50 -13.01
C MET A 55 -1.95 10.52 -11.91
N GLU A 56 -2.15 10.11 -10.67
CA GLU A 56 -1.75 10.86 -9.49
C GLU A 56 -0.69 10.09 -8.71
N ILE A 57 0.24 10.82 -8.11
CA ILE A 57 1.21 10.30 -7.15
C ILE A 57 0.69 10.68 -5.78
N VAL A 58 0.31 9.69 -4.98
CA VAL A 58 -0.42 9.88 -3.72
C VAL A 58 0.37 9.33 -2.54
N GLY A 59 0.41 10.08 -1.46
CA GLY A 59 1.02 9.69 -0.20
C GLY A 59 2.30 10.46 0.12
N ILE A 60 2.62 10.55 1.40
CA ILE A 60 3.81 11.17 2.00
C ILE A 60 3.92 12.67 1.71
N LYS A 61 3.91 13.06 0.46
CA LYS A 61 3.95 14.45 -0.02
C LYS A 61 2.59 14.85 -0.58
N ASP A 62 2.45 16.11 -0.94
CA ASP A 62 1.24 16.60 -1.61
C ASP A 62 1.00 15.79 -2.88
N THR A 63 -0.28 15.50 -3.15
CA THR A 63 -0.66 14.76 -4.35
C THR A 63 -0.28 15.54 -5.60
N GLU A 64 0.42 14.88 -6.51
CA GLU A 64 0.84 15.46 -7.78
C GLU A 64 0.25 14.68 -8.96
N LYS A 65 0.03 15.39 -10.05
CA LYS A 65 -0.44 14.79 -11.30
C LYS A 65 0.75 14.48 -12.20
N THR A 66 0.66 13.38 -12.92
CA THR A 66 1.65 12.97 -13.89
C THR A 66 0.98 12.21 -15.03
N THR A 67 1.72 11.93 -16.08
CA THR A 67 1.22 11.19 -17.24
C THR A 67 2.14 10.03 -17.54
N CYS A 68 1.56 8.87 -17.83
CA CYS A 68 2.31 7.70 -18.26
C CYS A 68 2.80 7.91 -19.69
N THR A 69 4.10 7.92 -19.92
CA THR A 69 4.70 8.03 -21.25
C THR A 69 5.23 6.72 -21.79
N GLY A 70 5.25 5.68 -20.96
CA GLY A 70 5.69 4.36 -21.37
C GLY A 70 5.57 3.37 -20.24
N VAL A 71 5.45 2.10 -20.58
CA VAL A 71 5.43 0.98 -19.65
C VAL A 71 6.54 0.02 -20.06
N GLU A 72 7.38 -0.40 -19.10
CA GLU A 72 8.45 -1.35 -19.35
C GLU A 72 8.25 -2.62 -18.54
N MET A 73 8.50 -3.77 -19.17
CA MET A 73 8.56 -5.06 -18.51
C MET A 73 9.62 -5.92 -19.22
N PHE A 74 10.58 -6.45 -18.44
CA PHE A 74 11.69 -7.25 -18.98
C PHE A 74 12.47 -6.55 -20.12
N ARG A 75 12.74 -5.23 -19.94
CA ARG A 75 13.43 -4.36 -20.91
C ARG A 75 12.70 -4.17 -22.24
N LYS A 76 11.41 -4.51 -22.27
CA LYS A 76 10.56 -4.26 -23.44
C LYS A 76 9.62 -3.11 -23.14
N LEU A 77 9.43 -2.23 -24.10
CA LEU A 77 8.43 -1.19 -24.04
C LEU A 77 7.07 -1.78 -24.41
N LEU A 78 6.08 -1.52 -23.58
CA LEU A 78 4.72 -1.99 -23.77
C LEU A 78 3.78 -0.79 -23.83
N ASP A 79 2.61 -0.99 -24.42
CA ASP A 79 1.58 0.06 -24.48
C ASP A 79 0.76 0.11 -23.20
N GLU A 80 0.72 -0.97 -22.43
CA GLU A 80 -0.07 -1.06 -21.22
C GLU A 80 0.54 -2.01 -20.17
N GLY A 81 0.18 -1.79 -18.91
CA GLY A 81 0.48 -2.69 -17.79
C GLY A 81 -0.81 -3.08 -17.09
N ARG A 82 -0.91 -4.31 -16.60
CA ARG A 82 -2.11 -4.89 -16.00
C ARG A 82 -1.88 -5.38 -14.57
N ALA A 83 -2.95 -5.46 -13.81
CA ALA A 83 -2.93 -5.97 -12.43
C ALA A 83 -2.16 -7.30 -12.33
N GLY A 84 -1.28 -7.37 -11.32
CA GLY A 84 -0.41 -8.52 -11.08
C GLY A 84 0.95 -8.45 -11.74
N GLU A 85 1.15 -7.57 -12.70
CA GLU A 85 2.43 -7.44 -13.41
C GLU A 85 3.40 -6.51 -12.67
N ASN A 86 4.69 -6.87 -12.68
CA ASN A 86 5.77 -6.00 -12.24
C ASN A 86 6.23 -5.17 -13.43
N VAL A 87 6.09 -3.87 -13.35
CA VAL A 87 6.38 -2.97 -14.45
C VAL A 87 7.17 -1.75 -14.00
N GLY A 88 7.83 -1.11 -14.95
CA GLY A 88 8.33 0.26 -14.80
C GLY A 88 7.42 1.19 -15.56
N VAL A 89 7.04 2.30 -14.94
CA VAL A 89 6.19 3.31 -15.57
C VAL A 89 7.01 4.59 -15.72
N LEU A 90 7.07 5.08 -16.96
CA LEU A 90 7.74 6.34 -17.27
C LEU A 90 6.79 7.50 -16.99
N LEU A 91 7.28 8.50 -16.25
CA LEU A 91 6.49 9.65 -15.82
C LEU A 91 6.90 10.91 -16.57
N ARG A 92 5.91 11.65 -17.05
CA ARG A 92 6.15 12.93 -17.73
C ARG A 92 6.22 14.06 -16.70
N GLY A 93 7.27 14.89 -16.83
CA GLY A 93 7.40 16.12 -16.03
C GLY A 93 7.62 15.91 -14.55
N THR A 94 7.93 14.69 -14.12
CA THR A 94 8.19 14.36 -12.73
C THR A 94 9.66 14.10 -12.54
N LYS A 95 10.29 14.80 -11.60
CA LYS A 95 11.70 14.60 -11.26
C LYS A 95 11.82 13.48 -10.22
N ARG A 96 12.98 12.82 -10.20
CA ARG A 96 13.23 11.74 -9.23
C ARG A 96 13.03 12.18 -7.78
N GLU A 97 13.40 13.41 -7.45
CA GLU A 97 13.29 13.97 -6.10
C GLU A 97 11.83 14.22 -5.67
N GLU A 98 10.91 14.26 -6.62
CA GLU A 98 9.50 14.50 -6.35
C GLU A 98 8.72 13.23 -6.01
N VAL A 99 9.36 12.07 -6.14
CA VAL A 99 8.75 10.75 -5.95
C VAL A 99 9.57 9.96 -4.95
N GLU A 100 8.90 9.20 -4.09
CA GLU A 100 9.60 8.30 -3.17
C GLU A 100 8.85 7.00 -2.94
N ARG A 101 9.60 6.00 -2.46
CA ARG A 101 9.03 4.72 -2.08
C ARG A 101 8.00 4.93 -0.97
N GLY A 102 6.87 4.23 -1.09
CA GLY A 102 5.76 4.38 -0.16
C GLY A 102 4.60 5.18 -0.73
N GLN A 103 4.86 5.97 -1.77
CA GLN A 103 3.79 6.59 -2.55
C GLN A 103 3.18 5.56 -3.50
N VAL A 104 2.02 5.87 -4.04
CA VAL A 104 1.37 5.04 -5.05
C VAL A 104 1.08 5.86 -6.30
N LEU A 105 1.10 5.19 -7.45
CA LEU A 105 0.49 5.73 -8.67
C LEU A 105 -0.95 5.27 -8.71
N SER A 106 -1.86 6.15 -9.01
CA SER A 106 -3.28 5.83 -9.06
C SER A 106 -4.00 6.57 -10.18
N LYS A 107 -5.17 6.05 -10.55
CA LYS A 107 -6.11 6.79 -11.39
C LYS A 107 -6.52 8.06 -10.64
N PRO A 108 -6.57 9.23 -11.29
CA PRO A 108 -6.93 10.48 -10.61
C PRO A 108 -8.24 10.37 -9.82
N GLY A 109 -8.21 10.81 -8.56
CA GLY A 109 -9.38 10.82 -7.68
C GLY A 109 -9.79 9.48 -7.10
N SER A 110 -9.06 8.40 -7.38
CA SER A 110 -9.46 7.05 -6.95
C SER A 110 -9.03 6.68 -5.53
N ILE A 111 -7.99 7.31 -5.02
CA ILE A 111 -7.51 7.11 -3.65
C ILE A 111 -6.94 8.41 -3.12
N THR A 112 -7.05 8.62 -1.82
CA THR A 112 -6.59 9.85 -1.16
C THR A 112 -5.65 9.54 -0.01
N PRO A 113 -4.75 10.49 0.37
CA PRO A 113 -3.84 10.28 1.50
C PRO A 113 -4.54 10.58 2.82
N HIS A 114 -4.20 9.81 3.86
CA HIS A 114 -4.78 9.96 5.20
C HIS A 114 -3.74 9.67 6.28
N THR A 115 -3.94 10.26 7.45
CA THR A 115 -3.09 10.06 8.63
C THR A 115 -3.82 9.39 9.78
N LYS A 116 -5.13 9.51 9.86
CA LYS A 116 -5.92 8.99 10.99
C LYS A 116 -6.94 7.97 10.54
N PHE A 117 -6.94 6.82 11.19
CA PHE A 117 -7.88 5.75 10.86
C PHE A 117 -8.16 4.86 12.07
N GLU A 118 -9.27 4.15 11.99
CA GLU A 118 -9.60 3.07 12.91
C GLU A 118 -9.27 1.74 12.24
N ALA A 119 -8.77 0.81 13.03
CA ALA A 119 -8.38 -0.50 12.52
C ALA A 119 -8.70 -1.62 13.50
N GLN A 120 -8.94 -2.81 12.96
CA GLN A 120 -9.02 -4.04 13.73
C GLN A 120 -7.64 -4.70 13.64
N VAL A 121 -7.01 -4.96 14.78
CA VAL A 121 -5.62 -5.42 14.86
C VAL A 121 -5.53 -6.72 15.65
N TYR A 122 -4.78 -7.66 15.12
CA TYR A 122 -4.35 -8.86 15.82
C TYR A 122 -2.89 -8.70 16.24
N VAL A 123 -2.62 -8.84 17.53
CA VAL A 123 -1.27 -8.75 18.09
C VAL A 123 -0.69 -10.15 18.19
N LEU A 124 0.41 -10.42 17.48
CA LEU A 124 1.06 -11.73 17.48
C LEU A 124 1.53 -12.09 18.90
N ASN A 125 1.32 -13.35 19.29
CA ASN A 125 1.82 -13.83 20.56
C ASN A 125 3.31 -14.18 20.44
N LYS A 126 3.95 -14.50 21.59
CA LYS A 126 5.37 -14.83 21.64
C LYS A 126 5.74 -16.00 20.72
N GLU A 127 4.88 -17.03 20.67
CA GLU A 127 5.11 -18.23 19.85
C GLU A 127 5.04 -17.95 18.37
N GLU A 128 4.29 -16.94 17.97
CA GLU A 128 4.17 -16.48 16.58
C GLU A 128 5.28 -15.48 16.20
N GLY A 129 6.22 -15.21 17.08
CA GLY A 129 7.31 -14.26 16.86
C GLY A 129 6.98 -12.84 17.28
N GLY A 130 5.88 -12.63 17.99
CA GLY A 130 5.42 -11.33 18.44
C GLY A 130 6.10 -10.84 19.71
N ARG A 131 5.47 -9.84 20.33
CA ARG A 131 5.96 -9.26 21.59
C ARG A 131 5.83 -10.25 22.74
N HIS A 132 6.70 -10.10 23.73
CA HIS A 132 6.66 -10.87 24.98
C HIS A 132 5.87 -10.13 26.06
N THR A 133 5.67 -8.84 25.89
CA THR A 133 5.03 -7.96 26.86
C THR A 133 3.87 -7.21 26.22
N PRO A 134 2.89 -6.75 27.02
CA PRO A 134 1.81 -5.93 26.49
C PRO A 134 2.34 -4.57 26.05
N PHE A 135 1.57 -3.87 25.24
CA PHE A 135 1.81 -2.45 24.97
C PHE A 135 0.70 -1.60 25.56
N PHE A 136 1.04 -0.35 25.84
CA PHE A 136 0.19 0.60 26.53
C PHE A 136 -0.13 1.81 25.67
N LYS A 137 -0.96 2.69 26.19
CA LYS A 137 -1.25 3.99 25.58
C LYS A 137 0.06 4.72 25.25
N GLY A 138 0.13 5.31 24.06
CA GLY A 138 1.34 6.00 23.60
C GLY A 138 2.31 5.12 22.82
N TYR A 139 1.97 3.86 22.60
CA TYR A 139 2.78 2.96 21.78
C TYR A 139 2.96 3.51 20.37
N ARG A 140 4.19 3.62 19.89
CA ARG A 140 4.54 4.21 18.59
C ARG A 140 5.37 3.25 17.74
N PRO A 141 4.76 2.19 17.20
CA PRO A 141 5.46 1.26 16.32
C PRO A 141 5.52 1.80 14.89
N GLN A 142 6.06 0.98 13.99
CA GLN A 142 6.00 1.24 12.57
C GLN A 142 4.86 0.45 11.95
N PHE A 143 4.16 1.09 11.01
CA PHE A 143 3.08 0.49 10.24
C PHE A 143 3.59 0.25 8.83
N TYR A 144 3.73 -1.01 8.48
CA TYR A 144 4.18 -1.41 7.15
C TYR A 144 2.97 -1.45 6.22
N VAL A 145 2.92 -0.51 5.31
CA VAL A 145 1.83 -0.36 4.37
C VAL A 145 2.40 -0.46 2.96
N ARG A 146 1.95 -1.45 2.20
CA ARG A 146 2.41 -1.72 0.82
C ARG A 146 3.94 -1.86 0.73
N THR A 147 4.66 -0.78 0.49
CA THR A 147 6.11 -0.83 0.22
C THR A 147 6.97 -0.09 1.24
N THR A 148 6.38 0.52 2.28
CA THR A 148 7.14 1.31 3.24
C THR A 148 6.61 1.22 4.66
N ASP A 149 7.50 1.48 5.61
CA ASP A 149 7.17 1.65 7.03
C ASP A 149 6.90 3.12 7.34
N VAL A 150 5.86 3.37 8.10
CA VAL A 150 5.55 4.71 8.61
C VAL A 150 5.31 4.63 10.12
N THR A 151 5.97 5.50 10.87
CA THR A 151 5.76 5.58 12.30
C THR A 151 4.36 6.12 12.60
N GLY A 152 3.67 5.51 13.54
CA GLY A 152 2.35 5.95 13.96
C GLY A 152 2.13 5.72 15.44
N GLU A 153 1.24 6.50 16.02
CA GLU A 153 0.83 6.35 17.41
C GLU A 153 -0.46 5.54 17.50
N VAL A 154 -0.47 4.56 18.40
CA VAL A 154 -1.66 3.78 18.70
C VAL A 154 -2.45 4.48 19.78
N ILE A 155 -3.71 4.77 19.50
CA ILE A 155 -4.64 5.37 20.44
C ILE A 155 -5.65 4.30 20.83
N LEU A 156 -5.58 3.88 22.09
CA LEU A 156 -6.46 2.85 22.61
C LEU A 156 -7.86 3.42 22.91
N PRO A 157 -8.92 2.63 22.70
CA PRO A 157 -10.27 3.08 23.06
C PRO A 157 -10.43 3.28 24.54
N ASP A 158 -11.44 4.07 24.93
CA ASP A 158 -11.75 4.32 26.34
C ASP A 158 -11.97 3.02 27.10
N GLY A 159 -11.36 2.92 28.29
CA GLY A 159 -11.45 1.74 29.14
C GLY A 159 -10.42 0.64 28.81
N VAL A 160 -9.65 0.79 27.73
CA VAL A 160 -8.57 -0.13 27.38
C VAL A 160 -7.23 0.51 27.76
N GLU A 161 -6.54 -0.03 28.74
CA GLU A 161 -5.26 0.51 29.22
C GLU A 161 -4.06 -0.19 28.60
N MET A 162 -4.23 -1.45 28.21
CA MET A 162 -3.15 -2.24 27.60
C MET A 162 -3.71 -3.27 26.62
N VAL A 163 -2.84 -3.73 25.72
CA VAL A 163 -3.14 -4.79 24.78
C VAL A 163 -2.09 -5.88 24.94
N MET A 164 -2.56 -7.10 25.15
CA MET A 164 -1.70 -8.26 25.38
C MET A 164 -1.33 -8.94 24.07
N PRO A 165 -0.15 -9.58 23.99
CA PRO A 165 0.14 -10.48 22.87
C PRO A 165 -0.95 -11.54 22.75
N GLY A 166 -1.44 -11.77 21.52
CA GLY A 166 -2.55 -12.67 21.22
C GLY A 166 -3.93 -12.02 21.20
N ASP A 167 -4.03 -10.75 21.57
CA ASP A 167 -5.30 -10.03 21.56
C ASP A 167 -5.70 -9.60 20.15
N ASP A 168 -7.01 -9.59 19.93
CA ASP A 168 -7.64 -9.00 18.74
C ASP A 168 -8.41 -7.77 19.24
N VAL A 169 -8.05 -6.58 18.77
CA VAL A 169 -8.54 -5.33 19.34
C VAL A 169 -8.77 -4.25 18.28
N ALA A 170 -9.79 -3.43 18.51
CA ALA A 170 -10.02 -2.22 17.71
C ALA A 170 -9.16 -1.08 18.27
N ILE A 171 -8.39 -0.42 17.41
CA ILE A 171 -7.54 0.70 17.80
C ILE A 171 -7.73 1.88 16.85
N ASN A 172 -7.35 3.06 17.31
CA ASN A 172 -7.18 4.22 16.46
C ASN A 172 -5.69 4.42 16.21
N VAL A 173 -5.34 4.87 15.02
CA VAL A 173 -3.94 5.10 14.63
C VAL A 173 -3.80 6.49 14.05
N GLU A 174 -2.72 7.16 14.44
CA GLU A 174 -2.33 8.45 13.86
C GLU A 174 -0.91 8.33 13.32
N LEU A 175 -0.77 8.37 11.98
CA LEU A 175 0.52 8.28 11.30
C LEU A 175 1.22 9.64 11.28
N ILE A 176 2.55 9.63 11.30
CA ILE A 176 3.35 10.87 11.20
C ILE A 176 3.37 11.44 9.78
N SER A 177 3.05 10.63 8.77
CA SER A 177 3.00 11.05 7.37
C SER A 177 1.73 10.49 6.72
N PRO A 178 1.12 11.24 5.79
CA PRO A 178 -0.06 10.72 5.09
C PRO A 178 0.31 9.58 4.16
N ILE A 179 -0.58 8.63 4.03
CA ILE A 179 -0.42 7.47 3.14
C ILE A 179 -1.69 7.29 2.34
N ALA A 180 -1.55 6.90 1.08
CA ALA A 180 -2.67 6.49 0.24
C ALA A 180 -3.41 5.33 0.92
N MET A 181 -4.68 5.54 1.24
CA MET A 181 -5.41 4.65 2.14
C MET A 181 -6.87 4.53 1.72
N GLU A 182 -7.42 3.33 1.93
CA GLU A 182 -8.84 3.05 1.75
C GLU A 182 -9.31 2.05 2.79
N GLU A 183 -10.59 1.99 3.03
CA GLU A 183 -11.17 0.99 3.94
C GLU A 183 -10.92 -0.42 3.41
N GLY A 184 -10.60 -1.34 4.31
CA GLY A 184 -10.23 -2.70 3.95
C GLY A 184 -8.75 -2.90 3.67
N MET A 185 -7.96 -1.83 3.64
CA MET A 185 -6.52 -1.92 3.44
C MET A 185 -5.85 -2.67 4.60
N ARG A 186 -4.97 -3.60 4.26
CA ARG A 186 -4.21 -4.37 5.25
C ARG A 186 -2.84 -3.75 5.51
N PHE A 187 -2.36 -3.91 6.73
CA PHE A 187 -1.04 -3.46 7.12
C PHE A 187 -0.44 -4.38 8.17
N ALA A 188 0.87 -4.30 8.35
CA ALA A 188 1.57 -4.99 9.43
C ALA A 188 2.07 -3.96 10.44
N ILE A 189 2.15 -4.38 11.71
CA ILE A 189 2.77 -3.59 12.78
C ILE A 189 4.15 -4.18 13.02
N ARG A 190 5.18 -3.33 13.01
CA ARG A 190 6.57 -3.76 13.09
C ARG A 190 7.35 -3.00 14.16
N GLU A 191 8.24 -3.71 14.81
CA GLU A 191 9.22 -3.15 15.75
C GLU A 191 10.61 -3.62 15.31
N GLY A 192 11.49 -2.69 14.96
CA GLY A 192 12.86 -3.02 14.56
C GLY A 192 12.95 -4.00 13.39
N GLY A 193 12.04 -3.89 12.43
CA GLY A 193 12.00 -4.79 11.28
C GLY A 193 11.30 -6.14 11.52
N ARG A 194 10.81 -6.37 12.74
CA ARG A 194 10.09 -7.60 13.10
C ARG A 194 8.59 -7.34 13.16
N THR A 195 7.80 -8.18 12.50
CA THR A 195 6.34 -8.09 12.55
C THR A 195 5.82 -8.54 13.91
N VAL A 196 5.08 -7.68 14.58
CA VAL A 196 4.48 -7.95 15.89
C VAL A 196 2.95 -7.92 15.86
N GLY A 197 2.36 -7.56 14.75
CA GLY A 197 0.91 -7.54 14.59
C GLY A 197 0.50 -7.32 13.16
N SER A 198 -0.78 -7.46 12.90
CA SER A 198 -1.39 -7.18 11.60
C SER A 198 -2.77 -6.58 11.80
N GLY A 199 -3.20 -5.78 10.84
CA GLY A 199 -4.50 -5.13 10.95
C GLY A 199 -5.14 -4.82 9.61
N VAL A 200 -6.39 -4.42 9.70
CA VAL A 200 -7.21 -4.00 8.56
C VAL A 200 -7.84 -2.65 8.90
N VAL A 201 -7.75 -1.70 7.99
CA VAL A 201 -8.39 -0.39 8.15
C VAL A 201 -9.91 -0.58 8.10
N SER A 202 -10.60 -0.27 9.19
CA SER A 202 -12.04 -0.38 9.27
C SER A 202 -12.75 0.93 8.93
N LYS A 203 -12.12 2.07 9.24
CA LYS A 203 -12.69 3.39 8.97
C LYS A 203 -11.58 4.44 8.84
N ILE A 204 -11.70 5.31 7.86
CA ILE A 204 -10.81 6.45 7.70
C ILE A 204 -11.43 7.64 8.44
N VAL A 205 -10.64 8.32 9.27
CA VAL A 205 -11.10 9.46 10.08
C VAL A 205 -10.61 10.77 9.46
N GLN A 206 -9.36 10.81 8.99
CA GLN A 206 -8.80 12.05 8.43
C GLN A 206 -7.64 11.77 7.46
#